data_ff97efc207c861b79eeca3e274085d27
#
_entry.id   ff97efc207c861b79eeca3e274085d27
#
_cell.length_a   1.000
_cell.length_b   1.000
_cell.length_c   1.000
_cell.angle_alpha   90.00
_cell.angle_beta   90.00
_cell.angle_gamma   90.00
#
_symmetry.space_group_name_H-M   'P 1'
#
loop_
_entity.id
_entity.type
_entity.pdbx_description
1 polymer ?
#
loop_
_entity_poly.entity_id
_entity_poly.type
_entity_poly.pdbx_seq_one_letter_code
_entity_poly.pdbx_strand_id
1 'polypeptide(L)'
;MLGRLRPLAIVLVGAALVGTIFAGNQLRLAVSAYQQAQDVSGDKGSKVKLARQPLTAEDYTRYGGIIAGLVPGVRVSIPEDGKSMRVAINDAGAYELWVYALNNLQSYSKNVVWEADTLCLQDCGVETVASAQITGYIQTAEFEQ
;
A
#
# COMPACT_ATOMS: atom_id res chain seq x y z
N MET A 1 -32.55 23.67 32.30
CA MET A 1 -32.35 23.01 30.99
C MET A 1 -31.44 21.77 31.01
N LEU A 2 -30.84 21.38 32.13
CA LEU A 2 -29.90 20.22 32.22
C LEU A 2 -30.58 18.84 32.37
N GLY A 3 -31.88 18.76 32.60
CA GLY A 3 -32.56 17.47 32.85
C GLY A 3 -32.85 16.61 31.62
N ARG A 4 -32.83 17.18 30.41
CA ARG A 4 -33.13 16.46 29.16
C ARG A 4 -31.92 15.85 28.47
N LEU A 5 -30.68 16.18 28.88
CA LEU A 5 -29.43 15.66 28.29
C LEU A 5 -29.04 14.30 28.87
N ARG A 6 -29.50 13.93 30.07
CA ARG A 6 -29.17 12.65 30.69
C ARG A 6 -29.63 11.40 29.93
N PRO A 7 -30.91 11.33 29.43
CA PRO A 7 -31.34 10.13 28.71
C PRO A 7 -30.62 9.95 27.38
N LEU A 8 -30.28 11.05 26.71
CA LEU A 8 -29.57 11.02 25.42
C LEU A 8 -28.12 10.51 25.58
N ALA A 9 -27.42 10.92 26.65
CA ALA A 9 -26.10 10.45 26.99
C ALA A 9 -26.08 8.95 27.29
N ILE A 10 -27.08 8.45 28.02
CA ILE A 10 -27.22 7.02 28.35
C ILE A 10 -27.43 6.19 27.08
N VAL A 11 -28.25 6.66 26.15
CA VAL A 11 -28.50 5.99 24.87
C VAL A 11 -27.25 5.94 24.01
N LEU A 12 -26.47 7.04 23.95
CA LEU A 12 -25.22 7.10 23.18
C LEU A 12 -24.15 6.16 23.76
N VAL A 13 -24.02 6.13 25.09
CA VAL A 13 -23.07 5.21 25.75
C VAL A 13 -23.50 3.76 25.55
N GLY A 14 -24.78 3.47 25.63
CA GLY A 14 -25.32 2.13 25.35
C GLY A 14 -25.07 1.70 23.91
N ALA A 15 -25.31 2.57 22.94
CA ALA A 15 -25.04 2.27 21.53
C ALA A 15 -23.53 2.06 21.24
N ALA A 16 -22.67 2.85 21.88
CA ALA A 16 -21.22 2.68 21.76
C ALA A 16 -20.75 1.33 22.34
N LEU A 17 -21.27 0.93 23.49
CA LEU A 17 -20.94 -0.37 24.11
C LEU A 17 -21.42 -1.56 23.26
N VAL A 18 -22.63 -1.50 22.73
CA VAL A 18 -23.14 -2.53 21.81
C VAL A 18 -22.30 -2.61 20.54
N GLY A 19 -21.91 -1.45 19.97
CA GLY A 19 -21.06 -1.38 18.80
C GLY A 19 -19.66 -2.00 19.03
N THR A 20 -19.05 -1.73 20.20
CA THR A 20 -17.74 -2.31 20.52
C THR A 20 -17.80 -3.81 20.77
N ILE A 21 -18.86 -4.33 21.40
CA ILE A 21 -19.07 -5.77 21.62
C ILE A 21 -19.28 -6.47 20.26
N PHE A 22 -20.08 -5.88 19.37
CA PHE A 22 -20.33 -6.43 18.03
C PHE A 22 -19.07 -6.46 17.18
N ALA A 23 -18.30 -5.36 17.15
CA ALA A 23 -17.03 -5.28 16.45
C ALA A 23 -16.00 -6.28 17.00
N GLY A 24 -15.91 -6.42 18.32
CA GLY A 24 -15.04 -7.40 18.95
C GLY A 24 -15.40 -8.86 18.62
N ASN A 25 -16.69 -9.16 18.49
CA ASN A 25 -17.16 -10.49 18.10
C ASN A 25 -16.87 -10.79 16.62
N GLN A 26 -17.03 -9.82 15.73
CA GLN A 26 -16.67 -9.96 14.31
C GLN A 26 -15.16 -10.15 14.13
N LEU A 27 -14.33 -9.43 14.90
CA LEU A 27 -12.89 -9.61 14.88
C LEU A 27 -12.48 -11.01 15.34
N ARG A 28 -13.10 -11.53 16.42
CA ARG A 28 -12.83 -12.90 16.88
C ARG A 28 -13.21 -13.95 15.84
N LEU A 29 -14.36 -13.80 15.18
CA LEU A 29 -14.79 -14.70 14.11
C LEU A 29 -13.84 -14.66 12.91
N ALA A 30 -13.37 -13.48 12.52
CA ALA A 30 -12.38 -13.32 11.45
C ALA A 30 -11.04 -13.96 11.81
N VAL A 31 -10.55 -13.78 13.05
CA VAL A 31 -9.29 -14.38 13.53
C VAL A 31 -9.42 -15.91 13.62
N SER A 32 -10.55 -16.44 14.12
CA SER A 32 -10.75 -17.89 14.20
C SER A 32 -10.89 -18.53 12.81
N ALA A 33 -11.55 -17.86 11.87
CA ALA A 33 -11.63 -18.32 10.48
C ALA A 33 -10.24 -18.32 9.81
N TYR A 34 -9.42 -17.30 10.09
CA TYR A 34 -8.05 -17.24 9.61
C TYR A 34 -7.16 -18.34 10.21
N GLN A 35 -7.29 -18.61 11.53
CA GLN A 35 -6.58 -19.69 12.20
C GLN A 35 -7.01 -21.07 11.68
N GLN A 36 -8.32 -21.29 11.49
CA GLN A 36 -8.82 -22.52 10.87
C GLN A 36 -8.32 -22.70 9.44
N ALA A 37 -8.25 -21.63 8.66
CA ALA A 37 -7.68 -21.69 7.30
C ALA A 37 -6.18 -22.01 7.33
N GLN A 38 -5.44 -21.53 8.33
CA GLN A 38 -4.04 -21.90 8.53
C GLN A 38 -3.88 -23.36 8.99
N ASP A 39 -4.70 -23.84 9.91
CA ASP A 39 -4.64 -25.21 10.42
C ASP A 39 -5.03 -26.24 9.34
N VAL A 40 -6.02 -25.93 8.50
CA VAL A 40 -6.38 -26.77 7.35
C VAL A 40 -5.28 -26.77 6.27
N SER A 41 -4.55 -25.67 6.13
CA SER A 41 -3.38 -25.58 5.25
C SER A 41 -2.16 -26.35 5.82
N GLY A 42 -2.11 -26.58 7.14
CA GLY A 42 -0.98 -27.22 7.82
C GLY A 42 -0.91 -28.73 7.64
N ASP A 43 -2.00 -29.42 7.32
CA ASP A 43 -2.04 -30.88 7.37
C ASP A 43 -2.05 -31.59 6.00
N LYS A 44 -2.32 -30.93 4.87
CA LYS A 44 -2.25 -31.52 3.51
C LYS A 44 -2.05 -30.51 2.37
N GLY A 45 -1.67 -29.27 2.66
CA GLY A 45 -1.46 -28.27 1.61
C GLY A 45 -0.07 -28.37 1.01
N SER A 46 0.03 -28.53 -0.30
CA SER A 46 1.25 -28.23 -1.03
C SER A 46 1.79 -26.90 -0.51
N LYS A 47 3.00 -26.91 0.02
CA LYS A 47 3.62 -25.66 0.53
C LYS A 47 3.77 -24.71 -0.65
N VAL A 48 3.00 -23.63 -0.63
CA VAL A 48 3.13 -22.58 -1.62
C VAL A 48 4.30 -21.70 -1.20
N LYS A 49 5.37 -21.75 -1.98
CA LYS A 49 6.50 -20.85 -1.83
C LYS A 49 6.27 -19.64 -2.73
N LEU A 50 6.26 -18.46 -2.13
CA LEU A 50 6.20 -17.22 -2.90
C LEU A 50 7.61 -16.84 -3.34
N ALA A 51 7.90 -17.00 -4.63
CA ALA A 51 9.12 -16.52 -5.22
C ALA A 51 8.97 -15.05 -5.60
N ARG A 52 10.00 -14.24 -5.32
CA ARG A 52 10.08 -12.82 -5.67
C ARG A 52 11.13 -12.65 -6.75
N GLN A 53 10.72 -12.19 -7.92
CA GLN A 53 11.61 -11.85 -9.02
C GLN A 53 11.70 -10.32 -9.12
N PRO A 54 12.89 -9.70 -8.96
CA PRO A 54 13.04 -8.26 -9.10
C PRO A 54 12.70 -7.81 -10.52
N LEU A 55 12.19 -6.59 -10.63
CA LEU A 55 11.96 -5.96 -11.92
C LEU A 55 13.28 -5.60 -12.59
N THR A 56 13.25 -5.55 -13.92
CA THR A 56 14.37 -5.09 -14.74
C THR A 56 14.36 -3.56 -14.92
N ALA A 57 15.48 -2.98 -15.33
CA ALA A 57 15.55 -1.55 -15.67
C ALA A 57 14.57 -1.16 -16.77
N GLU A 58 14.28 -2.06 -17.70
CA GLU A 58 13.27 -1.84 -18.76
C GLU A 58 11.85 -1.75 -18.19
N ASP A 59 11.53 -2.61 -17.22
CA ASP A 59 10.24 -2.55 -16.52
C ASP A 59 10.08 -1.23 -15.80
N TYR A 60 11.12 -0.77 -15.06
CA TYR A 60 11.10 0.53 -14.40
C TYR A 60 10.93 1.68 -15.39
N THR A 61 11.58 1.61 -16.57
CA THR A 61 11.42 2.61 -17.64
C THR A 61 9.98 2.67 -18.12
N ARG A 62 9.35 1.53 -18.35
CA ARG A 62 7.95 1.43 -18.76
C ARG A 62 7.00 2.02 -17.73
N TYR A 63 7.13 1.63 -16.47
CA TYR A 63 6.26 2.14 -15.39
C TYR A 63 6.53 3.61 -15.08
N GLY A 64 7.78 4.03 -15.14
CA GLY A 64 8.17 5.43 -15.02
C GLY A 64 7.55 6.31 -16.11
N GLY A 65 7.45 5.80 -17.34
CA GLY A 65 6.76 6.46 -18.45
C GLY A 65 5.25 6.64 -18.17
N ILE A 66 4.60 5.68 -17.55
CA ILE A 66 3.19 5.81 -17.13
C ILE A 66 3.05 6.94 -16.11
N ILE A 67 3.89 6.98 -15.07
CA ILE A 67 3.86 8.03 -14.05
C ILE A 67 4.12 9.40 -14.68
N ALA A 68 5.10 9.51 -15.58
CA ALA A 68 5.43 10.74 -16.27
C ALA A 68 4.27 11.25 -17.15
N GLY A 69 3.47 10.36 -17.68
CA GLY A 69 2.26 10.70 -18.43
C GLY A 69 1.09 11.20 -17.56
N LEU A 70 1.07 10.81 -16.29
CA LEU A 70 0.00 11.17 -15.34
C LEU A 70 0.32 12.44 -14.54
N VAL A 71 1.59 12.70 -14.27
CA VAL A 71 2.02 13.78 -13.37
C VAL A 71 2.86 14.80 -14.15
N PRO A 72 2.32 15.97 -14.48
CA PRO A 72 3.08 17.02 -15.14
C PRO A 72 4.31 17.44 -14.34
N GLY A 73 5.46 17.54 -15.00
CA GLY A 73 6.71 17.99 -14.35
C GLY A 73 7.36 16.97 -13.41
N VAL A 74 6.85 15.72 -13.36
CA VAL A 74 7.53 14.66 -12.61
C VAL A 74 8.87 14.30 -13.26
N ARG A 75 9.86 14.05 -12.42
CA ARG A 75 11.15 13.50 -12.84
C ARG A 75 11.23 12.05 -12.41
N VAL A 76 11.37 11.15 -13.36
CA VAL A 76 11.61 9.73 -13.10
C VAL A 76 13.07 9.44 -13.46
N SER A 77 13.80 8.85 -12.53
CA SER A 77 15.18 8.41 -12.74
C SER A 77 15.37 6.98 -12.22
N ILE A 78 16.14 6.22 -12.95
CA ILE A 78 16.50 4.84 -12.59
C ILE A 78 17.99 4.89 -12.20
N PRO A 79 18.35 4.48 -10.96
CA PRO A 79 19.74 4.36 -10.54
C PRO A 79 20.53 3.40 -11.45
N GLU A 80 21.85 3.54 -11.46
CA GLU A 80 22.74 2.72 -12.30
C GLU A 80 22.62 1.21 -12.01
N ASP A 81 22.24 0.84 -10.79
CA ASP A 81 22.02 -0.56 -10.42
C ASP A 81 20.74 -1.16 -11.03
N GLY A 82 19.85 -0.33 -11.60
CA GLY A 82 18.63 -0.75 -12.26
C GLY A 82 17.60 -1.44 -11.38
N LYS A 83 17.76 -1.37 -10.03
CA LYS A 83 16.95 -2.14 -9.07
C LYS A 83 15.79 -1.37 -8.46
N SER A 84 15.71 -0.08 -8.72
CA SER A 84 14.68 0.80 -8.20
C SER A 84 14.37 1.92 -9.19
N MET A 85 13.33 2.70 -8.94
CA MET A 85 13.14 3.97 -9.61
C MET A 85 12.87 5.08 -8.58
N ARG A 86 13.38 6.26 -8.86
CA ARG A 86 13.12 7.47 -8.10
C ARG A 86 12.12 8.33 -8.85
N VAL A 87 11.06 8.72 -8.16
CA VAL A 87 9.99 9.58 -8.68
C VAL A 87 9.99 10.86 -7.87
N ALA A 88 10.30 11.99 -8.50
CA ALA A 88 10.45 13.27 -7.82
C ALA A 88 9.64 14.37 -8.50
N ILE A 89 9.20 15.36 -7.71
CA ILE A 89 8.55 16.57 -8.18
C ILE A 89 9.26 17.81 -7.63
N ASN A 90 9.27 18.88 -8.41
CA ASN A 90 9.81 20.19 -8.05
C ASN A 90 8.72 21.26 -7.87
N ASP A 91 7.48 20.93 -8.18
CA ASP A 91 6.35 21.82 -8.01
C ASP A 91 5.40 21.27 -6.94
N ALA A 92 5.13 22.07 -5.92
CA ALA A 92 4.18 21.72 -4.88
C ALA A 92 2.74 21.57 -5.42
N GLY A 93 2.41 22.24 -6.53
CA GLY A 93 1.11 22.08 -7.20
C GLY A 93 0.90 20.70 -7.81
N ALA A 94 1.96 19.94 -8.08
CA ALA A 94 1.89 18.58 -8.60
C ALA A 94 1.77 17.51 -7.49
N TYR A 95 1.81 17.90 -6.20
CA TYR A 95 1.89 16.97 -5.07
C TYR A 95 0.72 15.98 -5.02
N GLU A 96 -0.51 16.46 -5.17
CA GLU A 96 -1.71 15.58 -5.12
C GLU A 96 -1.70 14.54 -6.24
N LEU A 97 -1.36 14.94 -7.46
CA LEU A 97 -1.26 14.02 -8.60
C LEU A 97 -0.11 13.02 -8.42
N TRP A 98 1.01 13.47 -7.84
CA TRP A 98 2.14 12.60 -7.53
C TRP A 98 1.77 11.52 -6.51
N VAL A 99 1.12 11.90 -5.40
CA VAL A 99 0.61 10.95 -4.40
C VAL A 99 -0.40 9.99 -5.02
N TYR A 100 -1.31 10.52 -5.85
CA TYR A 100 -2.29 9.72 -6.58
C TYR A 100 -1.62 8.69 -7.49
N ALA A 101 -0.63 9.11 -8.28
CA ALA A 101 0.08 8.23 -9.21
C ALA A 101 0.83 7.12 -8.49
N LEU A 102 1.52 7.43 -7.38
CA LEU A 102 2.22 6.44 -6.56
C LEU A 102 1.26 5.42 -5.95
N ASN A 103 0.14 5.87 -5.37
CA ASN A 103 -0.86 4.99 -4.77
C ASN A 103 -1.55 4.09 -5.80
N ASN A 104 -1.70 4.58 -7.04
CA ASN A 104 -2.32 3.80 -8.11
C ASN A 104 -1.33 2.97 -8.93
N LEU A 105 -0.04 3.04 -8.64
CA LEU A 105 0.98 2.29 -9.39
C LEU A 105 0.68 0.78 -9.40
N GLN A 106 0.17 0.24 -8.29
CA GLN A 106 -0.28 -1.15 -8.19
C GLN A 106 -1.41 -1.48 -9.18
N SER A 107 -2.27 -0.51 -9.50
CA SER A 107 -3.39 -0.71 -10.44
C SER A 107 -2.93 -0.81 -11.91
N TYR A 108 -1.78 -0.23 -12.22
CA TYR A 108 -1.17 -0.29 -13.56
C TYR A 108 -0.29 -1.53 -13.78
N SER A 109 -0.06 -2.31 -12.71
CA SER A 109 0.86 -3.44 -12.73
C SER A 109 0.27 -4.66 -12.01
N LYS A 110 -0.54 -5.46 -12.72
CA LYS A 110 -1.34 -6.55 -12.14
C LYS A 110 -0.58 -7.58 -11.31
N ASN A 111 0.70 -7.82 -11.62
CA ASN A 111 1.50 -8.87 -10.98
C ASN A 111 2.74 -8.32 -10.28
N VAL A 112 2.85 -7.00 -10.14
CA VAL A 112 4.00 -6.37 -9.48
C VAL A 112 3.58 -5.89 -8.11
N VAL A 113 4.37 -6.20 -7.12
CA VAL A 113 4.26 -5.64 -5.77
C VAL A 113 5.28 -4.51 -5.67
N TRP A 114 4.82 -3.34 -5.24
CA TRP A 114 5.65 -2.15 -5.08
C TRP A 114 5.92 -1.87 -3.61
N GLU A 115 7.17 -1.61 -3.30
CA GLU A 115 7.63 -1.24 -1.97
C GLU A 115 8.27 0.15 -2.05
N ALA A 116 7.94 1.04 -1.11
CA ALA A 116 8.60 2.32 -0.98
C ALA A 116 9.81 2.17 -0.05
N ASP A 117 11.01 2.32 -0.61
CA ASP A 117 12.26 2.22 0.15
C ASP A 117 12.52 3.49 0.93
N THR A 118 12.33 4.63 0.28
CA THR A 118 12.49 5.95 0.89
C THR A 118 11.41 6.90 0.40
N LEU A 119 10.92 7.73 1.31
CA LEU A 119 9.97 8.79 1.03
C LEU A 119 10.50 10.08 1.64
N CYS A 120 10.67 11.09 0.81
CA CYS A 120 11.03 12.44 1.23
C CYS A 120 9.90 13.39 0.85
N LEU A 121 9.36 14.13 1.82
CA LEU A 121 8.22 15.03 1.63
C LEU A 121 8.57 16.50 1.80
N GLN A 122 9.81 16.81 2.25
CA GLN A 122 10.25 18.16 2.49
C GLN A 122 11.78 18.22 2.44
N ASP A 123 12.36 19.23 1.80
CA ASP A 123 13.81 19.41 1.68
C ASP A 123 14.55 18.21 1.06
N CYS A 124 13.96 17.67 -0.01
CA CYS A 124 14.45 16.44 -0.66
C CYS A 124 15.69 16.64 -1.55
N GLY A 125 16.35 17.77 -1.44
CA GLY A 125 17.50 18.19 -2.23
C GLY A 125 17.19 19.40 -3.10
N VAL A 126 18.17 19.83 -3.88
CA VAL A 126 18.05 21.02 -4.72
C VAL A 126 16.86 20.89 -5.67
N GLU A 127 15.96 21.86 -5.60
CA GLU A 127 14.75 21.94 -6.45
C GLU A 127 13.83 20.70 -6.38
N THR A 128 13.82 19.96 -5.26
CA THR A 128 12.95 18.80 -5.11
C THR A 128 12.02 19.01 -3.92
N VAL A 129 10.71 19.11 -4.19
CA VAL A 129 9.67 19.27 -3.16
C VAL A 129 9.34 17.95 -2.51
N ALA A 130 9.20 16.90 -3.31
CA ALA A 130 8.98 15.55 -2.82
C ALA A 130 9.64 14.51 -3.72
N SER A 131 10.07 13.41 -3.14
CA SER A 131 10.60 12.27 -3.88
C SER A 131 10.31 10.95 -3.18
N ALA A 132 10.08 9.90 -3.97
CA ALA A 132 9.96 8.53 -3.52
C ALA A 132 10.96 7.67 -4.29
N GLN A 133 11.66 6.78 -3.59
CA GLN A 133 12.38 5.68 -4.20
C GLN A 133 11.56 4.41 -3.97
N ILE A 134 11.25 3.72 -5.06
CA ILE A 134 10.37 2.57 -5.04
C ILE A 134 11.03 1.39 -5.76
N THR A 135 10.86 0.22 -5.16
CA THR A 135 11.31 -1.06 -5.69
C THR A 135 10.10 -1.91 -6.04
N GLY A 136 10.17 -2.62 -7.15
CA GLY A 136 9.12 -3.51 -7.60
C GLY A 136 9.63 -4.95 -7.79
N TYR A 137 8.76 -5.92 -7.53
CA TYR A 137 9.04 -7.32 -7.81
C TYR A 137 7.78 -8.07 -8.28
N ILE A 138 7.98 -9.04 -9.14
CA ILE A 138 6.92 -9.97 -9.55
C ILE A 138 6.84 -11.07 -8.50
N GLN A 139 5.63 -11.32 -7.99
CA GLN A 139 5.38 -12.39 -7.04
C GLN A 139 4.76 -13.58 -7.77
N THR A 140 5.41 -14.72 -7.74
CA THR A 140 4.94 -15.98 -8.31
C THR A 140 4.74 -17.02 -7.22
N ALA A 141 3.66 -17.79 -7.32
CA ALA A 141 3.41 -18.91 -6.42
C ALA A 141 4.02 -20.18 -7.02
N GLU A 142 4.99 -20.76 -6.33
CA GLU A 142 5.57 -22.07 -6.67
C GLU A 142 4.96 -23.11 -5.74
N PHE A 143 4.41 -24.18 -6.31
CA PHE A 143 3.90 -25.31 -5.55
C PHE A 143 5.02 -26.32 -5.39
N GLU A 144 5.45 -26.58 -4.16
CA GLU A 144 6.32 -27.72 -3.88
C GLU A 144 5.49 -29.01 -4.07
N GLN A 145 5.90 -29.81 -5.04
CA GLN A 145 5.36 -31.15 -5.28
C GLN A 145 5.95 -32.16 -4.30
#